data_b99883401a654d563883c72589a88d1c
#
_entry.id   b99883401a654d563883c72589a88d1c
#
_cell.length_a   1.000
_cell.length_b   1.000
_cell.length_c   1.000
_cell.angle_alpha   90.00
_cell.angle_beta   90.00
_cell.angle_gamma   90.00
#
_symmetry.space_group_name_H-M   'P 1'
#
loop_
_entity.id
_entity.type
_entity.pdbx_description
1 polymer ?
#
loop_
_entity_poly.entity_id
_entity_poly.type
_entity_poly.pdbx_seq_one_letter_code
_entity_poly.pdbx_strand_id
1 'polypeptide(L)'
;MRLPRRALLASMASTMTTPTRALVVDSHLHVWSSTSKFAPGKEPPANLGDAVASAEAFAAACQESGVDSALIVQPINYLFDHTYVSDAE
;
A
#
# COMPACT_ATOMS: atom_id res chain seq x y z
N MET A 1 1.95 -5.65 -0.35
CA MET A 1 0.95 -5.28 0.67
C MET A 1 -0.37 -5.94 0.36
N ARG A 2 -0.96 -6.53 1.34
CA ARG A 2 -2.22 -7.25 1.20
C ARG A 2 -3.32 -6.55 2.01
N LEU A 3 -4.47 -6.28 1.39
CA LEU A 3 -5.58 -5.64 2.08
C LEU A 3 -6.29 -6.63 3.03
N PRO A 4 -6.97 -6.13 4.08
CA PRO A 4 -7.66 -6.99 5.03
C PRO A 4 -8.67 -7.91 4.34
N ARG A 5 -8.69 -9.16 4.72
CA ARG A 5 -9.66 -10.16 4.22
C ARG A 5 -11.10 -9.76 4.48
N ARG A 6 -11.30 -8.91 5.45
CA ARG A 6 -12.63 -8.44 5.83
C ARG A 6 -13.43 -7.87 4.67
N ALA A 7 -12.78 -7.09 3.79
CA ALA A 7 -13.45 -6.54 2.63
C ALA A 7 -13.88 -7.62 1.62
N LEU A 8 -13.05 -8.63 1.42
CA LEU A 8 -13.36 -9.75 0.53
C LEU A 8 -14.47 -10.62 1.10
N LEU A 9 -14.43 -10.93 2.39
CA LEU A 9 -15.43 -11.76 3.05
C LEU A 9 -16.80 -11.11 3.04
N ALA A 10 -16.88 -9.79 3.29
CA ALA A 10 -18.15 -9.06 3.23
C ALA A 10 -18.76 -9.13 1.83
N SER A 11 -17.96 -9.03 0.78
CA SER A 11 -18.42 -9.16 -0.60
C SER A 11 -18.92 -10.56 -0.91
N MET A 12 -18.27 -11.59 -0.41
CA MET A 12 -18.66 -12.99 -0.64
C MET A 12 -19.89 -13.39 0.16
N ALA A 13 -20.11 -12.81 1.33
CA ALA A 13 -21.24 -13.13 2.20
C ALA A 13 -22.54 -12.47 1.76
N SER A 14 -22.50 -11.47 0.89
CA SER A 14 -23.68 -10.69 0.51
C SER A 14 -24.65 -11.46 -0.39
N THR A 15 -24.19 -12.44 -1.16
CA THR A 15 -25.05 -13.28 -2.00
C THR A 15 -24.40 -14.62 -2.29
N MET A 16 -25.23 -15.66 -2.42
CA MET A 16 -24.79 -17.01 -2.77
C MET A 16 -24.47 -17.17 -4.26
N THR A 17 -24.83 -16.19 -5.07
CA THR A 17 -24.70 -16.26 -6.52
C THR A 17 -23.78 -15.17 -7.09
N THR A 18 -23.05 -14.46 -6.21
CA THR A 18 -22.12 -13.42 -6.65
C THR A 18 -21.06 -14.02 -7.56
N PRO A 19 -20.94 -13.54 -8.80
CA PRO A 19 -19.88 -14.02 -9.67
C PRO A 19 -18.52 -13.75 -9.06
N THR A 20 -17.59 -14.66 -9.24
CA THR A 20 -16.21 -14.46 -8.81
C THR A 20 -15.65 -13.28 -9.57
N ARG A 21 -15.28 -12.20 -8.84
CA ARG A 21 -14.61 -11.09 -9.48
C ARG A 21 -13.13 -11.35 -9.55
N ALA A 22 -12.48 -10.84 -10.61
CA ALA A 22 -11.05 -10.89 -10.72
C ALA A 22 -10.41 -10.02 -9.62
N LEU A 23 -9.27 -10.48 -9.11
CA LEU A 23 -8.47 -9.68 -8.20
C LEU A 23 -7.82 -8.52 -8.95
N VAL A 24 -7.82 -7.36 -8.31
CA VAL A 24 -7.15 -6.17 -8.82
C VAL A 24 -5.87 -5.97 -8.03
N VAL A 25 -4.74 -5.98 -8.71
CA VAL A 25 -3.43 -5.86 -8.09
C VAL A 25 -2.70 -4.66 -8.69
N ASP A 26 -2.25 -3.74 -7.82
CA ASP A 26 -1.33 -2.70 -8.24
C ASP A 26 0.08 -3.29 -8.27
N SER A 27 0.68 -3.35 -9.44
CA SER A 27 1.95 -4.04 -9.64
C SER A 27 3.19 -3.19 -9.38
N HIS A 28 3.03 -1.90 -9.08
CA HIS A 28 4.18 -1.02 -8.84
C HIS A 28 3.77 0.22 -8.09
N LEU A 29 4.13 0.30 -6.81
CA LEU A 29 3.89 1.50 -6.02
C LEU A 29 5.04 1.74 -5.03
N HIS A 30 5.12 2.95 -4.54
CA HIS A 30 6.07 3.35 -3.51
C HIS A 30 5.34 3.87 -2.28
N VAL A 31 5.90 3.63 -1.11
CA VAL A 31 5.42 4.19 0.15
C VAL A 31 6.58 4.77 0.94
N TRP A 32 6.32 5.83 1.70
CA TRP A 32 7.29 6.51 2.56
C TRP A 32 6.68 6.79 3.92
N SER A 33 7.53 6.93 4.92
CA SER A 33 7.11 7.38 6.25
C SER A 33 7.93 8.61 6.66
N SER A 34 7.28 9.60 7.26
CA SER A 34 7.95 10.78 7.79
C SER A 34 8.86 10.46 8.97
N THR A 35 8.64 9.32 9.63
CA THR A 35 9.48 8.89 10.75
C THR A 35 10.73 8.11 10.30
N SER A 36 10.83 7.78 9.02
CA SER A 36 12.00 7.11 8.47
C SER A 36 13.19 8.05 8.42
N LYS A 37 14.37 7.47 8.59
CA LYS A 37 15.63 8.21 8.43
C LYS A 37 16.15 8.02 7.03
N PHE A 38 16.45 9.12 6.37
CA PHE A 38 17.00 9.10 5.02
C PHE A 38 18.44 9.61 5.03
N ALA A 39 19.24 9.08 4.12
CA ALA A 39 20.58 9.62 3.89
C ALA A 39 20.48 11.06 3.36
N PRO A 40 21.49 11.92 3.62
CA PRO A 40 21.46 13.29 3.11
C PRO A 40 21.23 13.34 1.60
N GLY A 41 20.31 14.20 1.18
CA GLY A 41 19.92 14.32 -0.23
C GLY A 41 19.00 13.23 -0.75
N LYS A 42 18.56 12.30 0.10
CA LYS A 42 17.65 11.21 -0.28
C LYS A 42 16.26 11.35 0.32
N GLU A 43 15.97 12.46 0.96
CA GLU A 43 14.64 12.74 1.50
C GLU A 43 13.60 12.79 0.37
N PRO A 44 12.39 12.25 0.59
CA PRO A 44 11.32 12.39 -0.40
C PRO A 44 10.86 13.84 -0.49
N PRO A 45 10.18 14.23 -1.57
CA PRO A 45 9.61 15.59 -1.69
C PRO A 45 8.74 15.95 -0.49
N ALA A 46 8.79 17.20 -0.05
CA ALA A 46 8.08 17.66 1.14
C ALA A 46 6.55 17.54 1.06
N ASN A 47 6.00 17.49 -0.14
CA ASN A 47 4.57 17.29 -0.36
C ASN A 47 4.11 15.83 -0.20
N LEU A 48 5.02 14.89 0.03
CA LEU A 48 4.71 13.49 0.26
C LEU A 48 4.71 13.18 1.76
N GLY A 49 3.83 13.84 2.52
CA GLY A 49 3.62 13.54 3.94
C GLY A 49 2.85 12.24 4.16
N ASP A 50 2.77 11.80 5.42
CA ASP A 50 2.16 10.52 5.79
C ASP A 50 0.70 10.39 5.35
N ALA A 51 -0.04 11.48 5.30
CA ALA A 51 -1.45 11.46 4.87
C ALA A 51 -1.61 11.06 3.40
N VAL A 52 -0.56 11.13 2.60
CA VAL A 52 -0.59 10.87 1.16
C VAL A 52 0.28 9.68 0.79
N ALA A 53 1.43 9.54 1.42
CA ALA A 53 2.50 8.65 0.94
C ALA A 53 2.77 7.45 1.84
N SER A 54 2.12 7.34 2.99
CA SER A 54 2.34 6.21 3.90
C SER A 54 1.64 4.92 3.41
N ALA A 55 2.08 3.78 3.93
CA ALA A 55 1.44 2.50 3.65
C ALA A 55 -0.03 2.51 4.08
N GLU A 56 -0.35 3.15 5.20
CA GLU A 56 -1.71 3.27 5.72
C GLU A 56 -2.59 4.11 4.80
N ALA A 57 -2.08 5.23 4.30
CA ALA A 57 -2.81 6.07 3.34
C ALA A 57 -3.08 5.31 2.04
N PHE A 58 -2.12 4.54 1.56
CA PHE A 58 -2.29 3.72 0.38
C PHE A 58 -3.33 2.61 0.60
N ALA A 59 -3.30 1.94 1.75
CA ALA A 59 -4.28 0.91 2.07
C ALA A 59 -5.71 1.46 2.05
N ALA A 60 -5.93 2.65 2.60
CA ALA A 60 -7.24 3.30 2.56
C ALA A 60 -7.68 3.62 1.13
N ALA A 61 -6.78 4.16 0.31
CA ALA A 61 -7.07 4.45 -1.10
C ALA A 61 -7.40 3.19 -1.89
N CYS A 62 -6.72 2.08 -1.62
CA CYS A 62 -7.01 0.80 -2.25
C CYS A 62 -8.40 0.28 -1.91
N GLN A 63 -8.83 0.42 -0.66
CA GLN A 63 -10.18 0.00 -0.24
C GLN A 63 -11.25 0.80 -0.96
N GLU A 64 -11.07 2.10 -1.12
CA GLU A 64 -12.00 2.95 -1.86
C GLU A 64 -12.03 2.64 -3.35
N SER A 65 -10.90 2.26 -3.93
CA SER A 65 -10.75 2.07 -5.36
C SER A 65 -10.97 0.61 -5.81
N GLY A 66 -11.16 -0.32 -4.89
CA GLY A 66 -11.35 -1.73 -5.22
C GLY A 66 -10.05 -2.47 -5.57
N VAL A 67 -8.91 -1.97 -5.13
CA VAL A 67 -7.62 -2.66 -5.28
C VAL A 67 -7.43 -3.65 -4.14
N ASP A 68 -7.17 -4.91 -4.45
CA ASP A 68 -7.13 -5.99 -3.47
C ASP A 68 -5.76 -6.22 -2.86
N SER A 69 -4.70 -5.97 -3.62
CA SER A 69 -3.33 -6.09 -3.13
C SER A 69 -2.39 -5.26 -3.99
N ALA A 70 -1.15 -5.16 -3.55
CA ALA A 70 -0.17 -4.35 -4.25
C ALA A 70 1.23 -4.91 -4.06
N LEU A 71 2.07 -4.68 -5.05
CA LEU A 71 3.51 -4.93 -4.96
C LEU A 71 4.21 -3.62 -4.62
N ILE A 72 4.76 -3.54 -3.42
CA ILE A 72 5.52 -2.37 -3.00
C ILE A 72 6.93 -2.47 -3.57
N VAL A 73 7.32 -1.46 -4.33
CA VAL A 73 8.69 -1.33 -4.83
C VAL A 73 9.41 -0.34 -3.94
N GLN A 74 10.55 -0.73 -3.39
CA GLN A 74 11.27 0.13 -2.46
C GLN A 74 11.69 1.44 -3.14
N PRO A 75 11.31 2.60 -2.56
CA PRO A 75 11.78 3.87 -3.09
C PRO A 75 13.29 4.00 -2.95
N ILE A 76 13.92 4.63 -3.93
CA ILE A 76 15.37 4.88 -3.90
C ILE A 76 15.78 5.69 -2.68
N ASN A 77 14.86 6.46 -2.11
CA ASN A 77 15.09 7.26 -0.90
C ASN A 77 15.57 6.43 0.29
N TYR A 78 15.16 5.16 0.37
CA TYR A 78 15.57 4.23 1.43
C TYR A 78 16.90 3.52 1.16
N LEU A 79 17.44 3.64 -0.07
CA LEU A 79 18.64 2.92 -0.48
C LEU A 79 18.52 1.41 -0.18
N PHE A 80 19.37 0.86 0.67
CA PHE A 80 19.37 -0.56 1.03
C PHE A 80 18.65 -0.85 2.35
N ASP A 81 18.06 0.15 2.99
CA ASP A 81 17.29 -0.06 4.22
C ASP A 81 15.86 -0.49 3.88
N HIS A 82 15.57 -1.78 4.06
CA HIS A 82 14.27 -2.36 3.74
C HIS A 82 13.30 -2.37 4.91
N THR A 83 13.64 -1.77 6.04
CA THR A 83 12.85 -1.88 7.28
C THR A 83 11.42 -1.42 7.09
N TYR A 84 11.21 -0.20 6.57
CA TYR A 84 9.87 0.34 6.41
C TYR A 84 9.04 -0.47 5.40
N VAL A 85 9.61 -0.79 4.25
CA VAL A 85 8.89 -1.52 3.20
C VAL A 85 8.55 -2.95 3.67
N SER A 86 9.45 -3.61 4.37
CA SER A 86 9.16 -4.93 4.95
C SER A 86 8.04 -4.89 5.97
N ASP A 87 8.01 -3.87 6.81
CA ASP A 87 6.95 -3.71 7.82
C ASP A 87 5.60 -3.39 7.19
N ALA A 88 5.59 -2.77 6.01
CA ALA A 88 4.37 -2.42 5.28
C ALA A 88 3.71 -3.62 4.59
N GLU A 89 4.44 -4.69 4.38
CA GLU A 89 3.90 -5.91 3.80
C GLU A 89 3.03 -6.65 4.82
#